data_805a52ed69e0b34651d60a5b97106353
#
_entry.id   805a52ed69e0b34651d60a5b97106353
#
_cell.length_a   1.000
_cell.length_b   1.000
_cell.length_c   1.000
_cell.angle_alpha   90.00
_cell.angle_beta   90.00
_cell.angle_gamma   90.00
#
_symmetry.space_group_name_H-M   'P 1'
#
loop_
_entity.id
_entity.type
_entity.pdbx_description
1 polymer ?
#
loop_
_entity_poly.entity_id
_entity_poly.type
_entity_poly.pdbx_seq_one_letter_code
_entity_poly.pdbx_strand_id
1 'polypeptide(L)'
;MKGKVLLGMSGGIDSTVSAMLLLEQGYEVVGCTFRTFDSIKESCLAREKGCCSVESIMEAKHNAEQMGFEHHIVDFRETFRRCVIQNFIDEYMAGRTPNPCVLCNSHIKWGELVRVADELGCDYIATGHYARIRERDGHLYLAAAADTRKDQTYFLWMLTEDQLRRTIFPLGDLTKDQVREIARQHGYETLAEKKESQEICFVTDNDYRTFLRANVPDYDERVRAGEYVDKDGKVLGTHQGYVNYTIGQRKGLGIALGAPAYVTHIDAATNRVTLGTNDDLLATELRFRPMTNDTRLTTNDQRLTTNSPMTAKVRYRSQAVPVTNYQLPINNQTGSLFFREPVWGVTPGQSVVLYQDGLVVGGGIII
;
A
#
# COMPACT_ATOMS: atom_id res chain seq x y z
N MET A 1 22.39 21.07 15.34
CA MET A 1 21.78 20.04 14.45
C MET A 1 20.66 19.35 15.21
N LYS A 2 19.54 19.11 14.54
CA LYS A 2 18.37 18.44 15.15
C LYS A 2 18.49 16.91 15.20
N GLY A 3 19.57 16.34 14.66
CA GLY A 3 19.81 14.92 14.54
C GLY A 3 20.10 14.48 13.10
N LYS A 4 20.43 13.21 12.91
CA LYS A 4 20.76 12.60 11.62
C LYS A 4 19.59 11.78 11.10
N VAL A 5 19.22 11.96 9.83
CA VAL A 5 18.02 11.35 9.21
C VAL A 5 18.42 10.52 8.01
N LEU A 6 18.01 9.27 7.95
CA LEU A 6 18.07 8.44 6.75
C LEU A 6 16.80 8.64 5.93
N LEU A 7 16.91 9.26 4.77
CA LEU A 7 15.79 9.53 3.86
C LEU A 7 15.69 8.48 2.77
N GLY A 8 14.56 7.76 2.71
CA GLY A 8 14.23 6.90 1.58
C GLY A 8 13.93 7.72 0.32
N MET A 9 14.78 7.58 -0.71
CA MET A 9 14.70 8.33 -1.97
C MET A 9 14.32 7.41 -3.14
N SER A 10 13.40 7.88 -3.99
CA SER A 10 12.93 7.17 -5.18
C SER A 10 13.26 7.91 -6.49
N GLY A 11 13.98 9.03 -6.43
CA GLY A 11 14.19 9.92 -7.57
C GLY A 11 12.96 10.73 -7.97
N GLY A 12 11.83 10.57 -7.27
CA GLY A 12 10.61 11.34 -7.53
C GLY A 12 10.55 12.64 -6.74
N ILE A 13 9.65 13.54 -7.13
CA ILE A 13 9.47 14.88 -6.54
C ILE A 13 9.27 14.81 -5.02
N ASP A 14 8.48 13.84 -4.52
CA ASP A 14 8.13 13.78 -3.10
C ASP A 14 9.36 13.52 -2.23
N SER A 15 10.23 12.58 -2.61
CA SER A 15 11.47 12.31 -1.88
C SER A 15 12.49 13.44 -1.99
N THR A 16 12.55 14.10 -3.16
CA THR A 16 13.47 15.22 -3.40
C THR A 16 13.08 16.45 -2.58
N VAL A 17 11.79 16.82 -2.55
CA VAL A 17 11.30 17.92 -1.71
C VAL A 17 11.42 17.57 -0.22
N SER A 18 11.23 16.30 0.15
CA SER A 18 11.48 15.88 1.54
C SER A 18 12.93 16.11 1.98
N ALA A 19 13.92 15.90 1.08
CA ALA A 19 15.32 16.21 1.35
C ALA A 19 15.53 17.70 1.61
N MET A 20 14.98 18.57 0.74
CA MET A 20 15.07 20.02 0.87
C MET A 20 14.53 20.48 2.24
N LEU A 21 13.34 20.05 2.58
CA LEU A 21 12.68 20.43 3.83
C LEU A 21 13.44 19.96 5.08
N LEU A 22 14.04 18.78 5.04
CA LEU A 22 14.86 18.27 6.14
C LEU A 22 16.14 19.09 6.32
N LEU A 23 16.82 19.43 5.22
CA LEU A 23 18.03 20.29 5.24
C LEU A 23 17.68 21.69 5.77
N GLU A 24 16.60 22.31 5.30
CA GLU A 24 16.13 23.62 5.77
C GLU A 24 15.78 23.60 7.28
N GLN A 25 15.26 22.48 7.76
CA GLN A 25 14.95 22.30 9.18
C GLN A 25 16.20 22.07 10.03
N GLY A 26 17.39 21.92 9.44
CA GLY A 26 18.67 21.74 10.12
C GLY A 26 18.99 20.30 10.54
N TYR A 27 18.45 19.30 9.85
CA TYR A 27 18.86 17.91 9.99
C TYR A 27 20.10 17.61 9.14
N GLU A 28 20.93 16.67 9.60
CA GLU A 28 21.90 16.00 8.76
C GLU A 28 21.19 14.91 7.96
N VAL A 29 21.18 15.03 6.62
CA VAL A 29 20.46 14.08 5.74
C VAL A 29 21.42 13.09 5.13
N VAL A 30 21.07 11.81 5.16
CA VAL A 30 21.69 10.73 4.38
C VAL A 30 20.60 10.14 3.47
N GLY A 31 20.85 10.08 2.17
CA GLY A 31 19.92 9.48 1.21
C GLY A 31 20.08 7.97 1.11
N CYS A 32 18.98 7.27 0.88
CA CYS A 32 19.00 5.83 0.63
C CYS A 32 17.99 5.46 -0.45
N THR A 33 18.44 4.81 -1.52
CA THR A 33 17.57 4.21 -2.52
C THR A 33 17.59 2.69 -2.40
N PHE A 34 16.40 2.09 -2.45
CA PHE A 34 16.22 0.65 -2.36
C PHE A 34 16.25 0.00 -3.71
N ARG A 35 17.12 -0.97 -3.91
CA ARG A 35 17.05 -1.91 -5.01
C ARG A 35 16.16 -3.08 -4.57
N THR A 36 14.88 -3.05 -4.94
CA THR A 36 13.88 -4.02 -4.48
C THR A 36 13.53 -5.06 -5.54
N PHE A 37 13.71 -4.73 -6.82
CA PHE A 37 13.36 -5.60 -7.93
C PHE A 37 14.26 -5.28 -9.13
N ASP A 38 14.72 -6.32 -9.84
CA ASP A 38 15.37 -6.17 -11.14
C ASP A 38 14.31 -6.36 -12.22
N SER A 39 13.93 -5.28 -12.87
CA SER A 39 13.08 -5.32 -14.07
C SER A 39 13.86 -5.82 -15.31
N ILE A 40 15.16 -6.07 -15.16
CA ILE A 40 16.08 -6.41 -16.24
C ILE A 40 16.04 -7.92 -16.50
N LYS A 41 15.24 -8.35 -17.46
CA LYS A 41 15.76 -9.32 -18.43
C LYS A 41 16.75 -8.55 -19.28
N GLU A 42 17.97 -9.04 -19.42
CA GLU A 42 19.12 -8.39 -20.12
C GLU A 42 18.82 -7.82 -21.51
N SER A 43 17.66 -8.07 -22.08
CA SER A 43 17.22 -7.65 -23.41
C SER A 43 16.36 -6.37 -23.46
N CYS A 44 16.04 -5.70 -22.33
CA CYS A 44 15.08 -4.57 -22.29
C CYS A 44 15.55 -3.37 -21.51
N LEU A 45 16.79 -2.91 -21.70
CA LEU A 45 17.34 -1.67 -21.10
C LEU A 45 16.55 -0.37 -21.44
N ALA A 46 15.64 -0.43 -22.40
CA ALA A 46 14.98 0.76 -22.95
C ALA A 46 13.54 1.01 -22.45
N ARG A 47 12.97 0.19 -21.56
CA ARG A 47 11.54 0.28 -21.15
C ARG A 47 11.27 0.22 -19.66
N GLU A 48 12.24 0.59 -18.83
CA GLU A 48 12.03 0.57 -17.38
C GLU A 48 11.13 1.71 -16.90
N LYS A 49 10.00 1.36 -16.28
CA LYS A 49 9.13 2.29 -15.55
C LYS A 49 8.96 1.76 -14.13
N GLY A 50 9.33 2.56 -13.14
CA GLY A 50 9.14 2.24 -11.72
C GLY A 50 10.15 2.95 -10.83
N CYS A 51 9.88 3.02 -9.52
CA CYS A 51 10.75 3.69 -8.54
C CYS A 51 12.11 2.98 -8.32
N CYS A 52 12.31 1.79 -8.86
CA CYS A 52 13.55 1.01 -8.78
C CYS A 52 14.26 0.87 -10.14
N SER A 53 13.87 1.68 -11.15
CA SER A 53 14.60 1.72 -12.41
C SER A 53 16.01 2.30 -12.19
N VAL A 54 16.98 1.86 -12.99
CA VAL A 54 18.35 2.41 -12.96
C VAL A 54 18.31 3.93 -13.09
N GLU A 55 17.46 4.46 -13.97
CA GLU A 55 17.26 5.88 -14.17
C GLU A 55 16.78 6.58 -12.87
N SER A 56 15.79 6.03 -12.18
CA SER A 56 15.29 6.60 -10.91
C SER A 56 16.34 6.55 -9.79
N ILE A 57 17.14 5.48 -9.73
CA ILE A 57 18.26 5.36 -8.79
C ILE A 57 19.31 6.43 -9.06
N MET A 58 19.68 6.62 -10.34
CA MET A 58 20.66 7.65 -10.73
C MET A 58 20.15 9.06 -10.50
N GLU A 59 18.85 9.30 -10.74
CA GLU A 59 18.21 10.59 -10.46
C GLU A 59 18.21 10.90 -8.95
N ALA A 60 17.91 9.91 -8.09
CA ALA A 60 17.99 10.07 -6.64
C ALA A 60 19.42 10.41 -6.18
N LYS A 61 20.41 9.70 -6.71
CA LYS A 61 21.83 9.95 -6.40
C LYS A 61 22.26 11.35 -6.86
N HIS A 62 21.92 11.74 -8.09
CA HIS A 62 22.22 13.06 -8.63
C HIS A 62 21.61 14.18 -7.77
N ASN A 63 20.34 14.04 -7.38
CA ASN A 63 19.68 15.03 -6.53
C ASN A 63 20.35 15.15 -5.15
N ALA A 64 20.79 14.04 -4.56
CA ALA A 64 21.54 14.05 -3.30
C ALA A 64 22.90 14.75 -3.44
N GLU A 65 23.65 14.47 -4.51
CA GLU A 65 24.92 15.12 -4.84
C GLU A 65 24.76 16.64 -5.03
N GLN A 66 23.70 17.06 -5.75
CA GLN A 66 23.40 18.49 -5.93
C GLN A 66 23.07 19.21 -4.62
N MET A 67 22.41 18.54 -3.70
CA MET A 67 22.06 19.07 -2.37
C MET A 67 23.19 18.92 -1.35
N GLY A 68 24.30 18.24 -1.70
CA GLY A 68 25.51 18.13 -0.88
C GLY A 68 25.43 17.11 0.26
N PHE A 69 24.64 16.05 0.15
CA PHE A 69 24.59 14.98 1.15
C PHE A 69 24.89 13.59 0.55
N GLU A 70 25.30 12.68 1.43
CA GLU A 70 25.69 11.31 1.07
C GLU A 70 24.45 10.48 0.66
N HIS A 71 24.61 9.60 -0.35
CA HIS A 71 23.55 8.73 -0.83
C HIS A 71 24.02 7.29 -0.98
N HIS A 72 23.28 6.36 -0.41
CA HIS A 72 23.52 4.92 -0.48
C HIS A 72 22.50 4.21 -1.35
N ILE A 73 22.95 3.16 -2.04
CA ILE A 73 22.08 2.22 -2.75
C ILE A 73 22.14 0.89 -2.00
N VAL A 74 21.02 0.46 -1.44
CA VAL A 74 20.95 -0.76 -0.63
C VAL A 74 20.12 -1.82 -1.32
N ASP A 75 20.62 -3.05 -1.34
CA ASP A 75 19.98 -4.18 -1.99
C ASP A 75 19.03 -4.91 -1.04
N PHE A 76 17.75 -4.78 -1.30
CA PHE A 76 16.67 -5.46 -0.57
C PHE A 76 15.89 -6.46 -1.42
N ARG A 77 16.43 -6.88 -2.58
CA ARG A 77 15.72 -7.76 -3.53
C ARG A 77 15.28 -9.08 -2.90
N GLU A 78 16.11 -9.69 -2.08
CA GLU A 78 15.78 -10.96 -1.40
C GLU A 78 14.62 -10.79 -0.43
N THR A 79 14.71 -9.81 0.49
CA THR A 79 13.64 -9.53 1.46
C THR A 79 12.36 -9.11 0.76
N PHE A 80 12.47 -8.26 -0.27
CA PHE A 80 11.32 -7.81 -1.06
C PHE A 80 10.64 -9.00 -1.78
N ARG A 81 11.42 -9.88 -2.41
CA ARG A 81 10.89 -11.08 -3.06
C ARG A 81 10.14 -11.96 -2.06
N ARG A 82 10.74 -12.23 -0.92
CA ARG A 82 10.17 -13.10 0.12
C ARG A 82 8.90 -12.51 0.75
N CYS A 83 8.93 -11.21 1.14
CA CYS A 83 7.85 -10.62 1.92
C CYS A 83 6.74 -9.97 1.06
N VAL A 84 7.09 -9.46 -0.12
CA VAL A 84 6.15 -8.69 -0.95
C VAL A 84 5.70 -9.45 -2.18
N ILE A 85 6.66 -9.92 -3.00
CA ILE A 85 6.34 -10.61 -4.26
C ILE A 85 5.70 -11.96 -3.99
N GLN A 86 6.24 -12.75 -3.06
CA GLN A 86 5.69 -14.07 -2.75
C GLN A 86 4.26 -13.94 -2.20
N ASN A 87 4.02 -13.02 -1.28
CA ASN A 87 2.66 -12.76 -0.80
C ASN A 87 1.71 -12.32 -1.92
N PHE A 88 2.17 -11.49 -2.84
CA PHE A 88 1.39 -11.06 -3.99
C PHE A 88 0.96 -12.27 -4.86
N ILE A 89 1.87 -13.17 -5.13
CA ILE A 89 1.61 -14.42 -5.87
C ILE A 89 0.63 -15.30 -5.09
N ASP A 90 0.89 -15.55 -3.81
CA ASP A 90 0.10 -16.47 -2.99
C ASP A 90 -1.35 -15.98 -2.84
N GLU A 91 -1.55 -14.68 -2.65
CA GLU A 91 -2.88 -14.09 -2.53
C GLU A 91 -3.68 -14.22 -3.84
N TYR A 92 -3.08 -13.89 -5.00
CA TYR A 92 -3.77 -14.08 -6.28
C TYR A 92 -4.06 -15.55 -6.58
N MET A 93 -3.10 -16.44 -6.31
CA MET A 93 -3.29 -17.88 -6.48
C MET A 93 -4.32 -18.46 -5.51
N ALA A 94 -4.65 -17.76 -4.45
CA ALA A 94 -5.74 -18.09 -3.54
C ALA A 94 -7.08 -17.38 -3.87
N GLY A 95 -7.18 -16.68 -5.00
CA GLY A 95 -8.37 -15.95 -5.44
C GLY A 95 -8.62 -14.65 -4.68
N ARG A 96 -7.62 -14.13 -3.96
CA ARG A 96 -7.71 -12.87 -3.20
C ARG A 96 -6.93 -11.76 -3.90
N THR A 97 -7.20 -10.52 -3.53
CA THR A 97 -6.55 -9.35 -4.14
C THR A 97 -5.57 -8.71 -3.14
N PRO A 98 -4.25 -8.90 -3.31
CA PRO A 98 -3.24 -8.41 -2.35
C PRO A 98 -3.09 -6.89 -2.36
N ASN A 99 -2.49 -6.37 -1.26
CA ASN A 99 -2.01 -5.00 -1.19
C ASN A 99 -0.49 -4.97 -0.90
N PRO A 100 0.35 -5.10 -1.94
CA PRO A 100 1.79 -5.21 -1.77
C PRO A 100 2.44 -3.96 -1.15
N CYS A 101 1.83 -2.77 -1.32
CA CYS A 101 2.36 -1.53 -0.76
C CYS A 101 2.35 -1.51 0.77
N VAL A 102 1.35 -2.13 1.41
CA VAL A 102 1.30 -2.25 2.88
C VAL A 102 2.48 -3.08 3.38
N LEU A 103 2.73 -4.23 2.76
CA LEU A 103 3.86 -5.10 3.13
C LEU A 103 5.22 -4.47 2.81
N CYS A 104 5.34 -3.78 1.67
CA CYS A 104 6.56 -3.05 1.33
C CYS A 104 6.86 -1.97 2.39
N ASN A 105 5.86 -1.20 2.79
CA ASN A 105 6.06 -0.20 3.85
C ASN A 105 6.49 -0.87 5.15
N SER A 106 5.78 -1.90 5.63
CA SER A 106 6.06 -2.55 6.90
C SER A 106 7.42 -3.25 6.92
N HIS A 107 7.72 -4.09 5.91
CA HIS A 107 8.90 -4.96 5.94
C HIS A 107 10.16 -4.30 5.36
N ILE A 108 10.02 -3.48 4.32
CA ILE A 108 11.18 -2.88 3.66
C ILE A 108 11.46 -1.49 4.23
N LYS A 109 10.49 -0.55 4.15
CA LYS A 109 10.75 0.84 4.55
C LYS A 109 10.82 1.03 6.07
N TRP A 110 10.08 0.28 6.85
CA TRP A 110 10.12 0.34 8.32
C TRP A 110 10.70 -0.92 8.97
N GLY A 111 11.10 -1.90 8.19
CA GLY A 111 11.91 -3.03 8.63
C GLY A 111 13.38 -2.79 8.27
N GLU A 112 13.74 -2.97 7.01
CA GLU A 112 15.13 -2.92 6.55
C GLU A 112 15.75 -1.51 6.62
N LEU A 113 14.98 -0.44 6.28
CA LEU A 113 15.52 0.92 6.35
C LEU A 113 15.90 1.34 7.77
N VAL A 114 15.12 0.90 8.79
CA VAL A 114 15.46 1.16 10.19
C VAL A 114 16.80 0.51 10.55
N ARG A 115 17.04 -0.73 10.10
CA ARG A 115 18.32 -1.43 10.30
C ARG A 115 19.48 -0.66 9.66
N VAL A 116 19.31 -0.19 8.43
CA VAL A 116 20.32 0.64 7.76
C VAL A 116 20.53 1.97 8.47
N ALA A 117 19.48 2.58 9.02
CA ALA A 117 19.58 3.80 9.81
C ALA A 117 20.44 3.57 11.07
N ASP A 118 20.27 2.44 11.74
CA ASP A 118 21.10 2.07 12.91
C ASP A 118 22.57 1.87 12.51
N GLU A 119 22.85 1.20 11.39
CA GLU A 119 24.20 0.99 10.87
C GLU A 119 24.92 2.29 10.50
N LEU A 120 24.16 3.28 9.99
CA LEU A 120 24.68 4.59 9.60
C LEU A 120 24.65 5.63 10.73
N GLY A 121 24.22 5.25 11.93
CA GLY A 121 24.09 6.13 13.08
C GLY A 121 23.06 7.24 12.89
N CYS A 122 21.95 6.95 12.19
CA CYS A 122 20.85 7.89 11.99
C CYS A 122 19.82 7.75 13.12
N ASP A 123 19.45 8.89 13.71
CA ASP A 123 18.45 8.96 14.78
C ASP A 123 17.03 8.69 14.23
N TYR A 124 16.77 9.14 13.01
CA TYR A 124 15.46 9.11 12.38
C TYR A 124 15.52 8.48 10.98
N ILE A 125 14.35 8.03 10.55
CA ILE A 125 14.08 7.70 9.14
C ILE A 125 13.04 8.68 8.59
N ALA A 126 13.13 9.00 7.31
CA ALA A 126 12.14 9.84 6.61
C ALA A 126 11.78 9.25 5.24
N THR A 127 10.59 9.56 4.79
CA THR A 127 10.11 9.19 3.46
C THR A 127 9.18 10.28 2.92
N GLY A 128 9.01 10.34 1.59
CA GLY A 128 8.09 11.25 0.92
C GLY A 128 6.60 10.86 1.02
N HIS A 129 6.17 10.18 2.08
CA HIS A 129 4.76 9.85 2.26
C HIS A 129 3.96 11.04 2.78
N TYR A 130 2.72 11.15 2.28
CA TYR A 130 1.71 12.06 2.79
C TYR A 130 0.98 11.42 3.97
N ALA A 131 1.51 11.63 5.16
CA ALA A 131 0.98 11.20 6.43
C ALA A 131 1.50 12.12 7.53
N ARG A 132 0.87 12.13 8.70
CA ARG A 132 1.31 12.89 9.88
C ARG A 132 1.46 11.97 11.07
N ILE A 133 2.23 12.42 12.04
CA ILE A 133 2.30 11.78 13.36
C ILE A 133 1.70 12.78 14.34
N ARG A 134 0.81 12.30 15.19
CA ARG A 134 0.16 13.08 16.25
C ARG A 134 0.22 12.33 17.56
N GLU A 135 0.39 13.09 18.64
CA GLU A 135 0.34 12.53 19.99
C GLU A 135 -1.07 12.70 20.56
N ARG A 136 -1.57 11.67 21.22
CA ARG A 136 -2.79 11.67 22.03
C ARG A 136 -2.59 10.77 23.24
N ASP A 137 -2.86 11.31 24.42
CA ASP A 137 -2.78 10.58 25.70
C ASP A 137 -1.40 9.91 25.93
N GLY A 138 -0.32 10.57 25.52
CA GLY A 138 1.06 10.06 25.66
C GLY A 138 1.49 9.02 24.63
N HIS A 139 0.63 8.70 23.65
CA HIS A 139 0.90 7.75 22.57
C HIS A 139 0.97 8.44 21.21
N LEU A 140 1.84 7.91 20.34
CA LEU A 140 1.97 8.38 18.96
C LEU A 140 1.07 7.59 18.02
N TYR A 141 0.39 8.31 17.15
CA TYR A 141 -0.50 7.77 16.13
C TYR A 141 -0.12 8.28 14.74
N LEU A 142 -0.31 7.43 13.76
CA LEU A 142 -0.38 7.85 12.38
C LEU A 142 -1.67 8.64 12.18
N ALA A 143 -1.57 9.83 11.55
CA ALA A 143 -2.69 10.72 11.31
C ALA A 143 -2.80 11.10 9.83
N ALA A 144 -4.03 11.35 9.37
CA ALA A 144 -4.29 11.73 7.98
C ALA A 144 -3.49 12.96 7.57
N ALA A 145 -2.97 12.97 6.34
CA ALA A 145 -2.26 14.09 5.75
C ALA A 145 -3.16 15.34 5.62
N ALA A 146 -2.54 16.52 5.47
CA ALA A 146 -3.27 17.75 5.16
C ALA A 146 -3.95 17.67 3.77
N ASP A 147 -3.26 17.11 2.77
CA ASP A 147 -3.89 16.77 1.49
C ASP A 147 -4.62 15.43 1.58
N THR A 148 -5.92 15.49 1.83
CA THR A 148 -6.76 14.28 1.94
C THR A 148 -6.84 13.46 0.65
N ARG A 149 -6.57 14.08 -0.52
CA ARG A 149 -6.53 13.39 -1.82
C ARG A 149 -5.27 12.55 -1.98
N LYS A 150 -4.20 12.91 -1.24
CA LYS A 150 -2.89 12.27 -1.25
C LYS A 150 -2.61 11.46 0.01
N ASP A 151 -3.53 11.44 0.96
CA ASP A 151 -3.38 10.70 2.21
C ASP A 151 -2.98 9.24 1.97
N GLN A 152 -1.86 8.84 2.56
CA GLN A 152 -1.29 7.50 2.39
C GLN A 152 -1.32 6.67 3.67
N THR A 153 -2.04 7.11 4.69
CA THR A 153 -2.18 6.37 5.96
C THR A 153 -2.72 4.95 5.77
N TYR A 154 -3.55 4.75 4.74
CA TYR A 154 -4.05 3.43 4.34
C TYR A 154 -2.93 2.40 4.03
N PHE A 155 -1.78 2.84 3.55
CA PHE A 155 -0.65 1.95 3.26
C PHE A 155 0.33 1.83 4.43
N LEU A 156 0.15 2.63 5.47
CA LEU A 156 1.08 2.76 6.61
C LEU A 156 0.49 2.22 7.92
N TRP A 157 -0.72 1.68 7.90
CA TRP A 157 -1.46 1.28 9.11
C TRP A 157 -0.75 0.23 9.97
N MET A 158 0.21 -0.53 9.41
CA MET A 158 0.99 -1.53 10.14
C MET A 158 2.14 -0.94 10.95
N LEU A 159 2.41 0.37 10.84
CA LEU A 159 3.52 0.99 11.58
C LEU A 159 3.25 0.97 13.09
N THR A 160 4.23 0.49 13.85
CA THR A 160 4.18 0.48 15.32
C THR A 160 4.49 1.85 15.91
N GLU A 161 4.13 2.07 17.17
CA GLU A 161 4.47 3.32 17.87
C GLU A 161 5.98 3.55 17.93
N ASP A 162 6.78 2.50 18.16
CA ASP A 162 8.25 2.61 18.18
C ASP A 162 8.82 3.04 16.82
N GLN A 163 8.23 2.53 15.73
CA GLN A 163 8.58 2.99 14.38
C GLN A 163 8.17 4.45 14.17
N LEU A 164 7.00 4.87 14.64
CA LEU A 164 6.54 6.26 14.55
C LEU A 164 7.45 7.22 15.33
N ARG A 165 8.00 6.83 16.50
CA ARG A 165 8.95 7.64 17.27
C ARG A 165 10.20 8.02 16.48
N ARG A 166 10.62 7.19 15.56
CA ARG A 166 11.81 7.39 14.72
C ARG A 166 11.48 7.90 13.31
N THR A 167 10.23 8.24 13.03
CA THR A 167 9.78 8.59 11.68
C THR A 167 9.51 10.08 11.54
N ILE A 168 9.95 10.63 10.40
CA ILE A 168 9.60 11.98 9.97
C ILE A 168 8.87 11.89 8.62
N PHE A 169 7.71 12.52 8.51
CA PHE A 169 6.97 12.71 7.25
C PHE A 169 7.02 14.19 6.86
N PRO A 170 8.03 14.63 6.08
CA PRO A 170 8.20 16.05 5.78
C PRO A 170 7.03 16.66 5.01
N LEU A 171 6.29 15.85 4.25
CA LEU A 171 5.19 16.30 3.39
C LEU A 171 3.82 16.26 4.07
N GLY A 172 3.74 15.80 5.32
CA GLY A 172 2.47 15.53 5.98
C GLY A 172 1.53 16.72 6.10
N ASP A 173 2.07 17.92 6.27
CA ASP A 173 1.30 19.17 6.40
C ASP A 173 1.22 19.98 5.08
N LEU A 174 1.67 19.41 3.95
CA LEU A 174 1.69 20.06 2.64
C LEU A 174 0.68 19.42 1.68
N THR A 175 0.14 20.25 0.79
CA THR A 175 -0.59 19.77 -0.39
C THR A 175 0.39 19.41 -1.51
N LYS A 176 -0.04 18.57 -2.45
CA LYS A 176 0.77 18.23 -3.62
C LYS A 176 1.15 19.45 -4.46
N ASP A 177 0.26 20.44 -4.54
CA ASP A 177 0.53 21.67 -5.29
C ASP A 177 1.62 22.50 -4.60
N GLN A 178 1.63 22.56 -3.26
CA GLN A 178 2.72 23.17 -2.49
C GLN A 178 4.05 22.44 -2.69
N VAL A 179 4.04 21.11 -2.71
CA VAL A 179 5.24 20.31 -2.97
C VAL A 179 5.81 20.60 -4.36
N ARG A 180 4.95 20.72 -5.39
CA ARG A 180 5.39 21.11 -6.74
C ARG A 180 5.96 22.53 -6.79
N GLU A 181 5.36 23.44 -6.05
CA GLU A 181 5.84 24.82 -5.99
C GLU A 181 7.20 24.92 -5.31
N ILE A 182 7.41 24.22 -4.19
CA ILE A 182 8.73 24.12 -3.53
C ILE A 182 9.78 23.57 -4.50
N ALA A 183 9.46 22.52 -5.25
CA ALA A 183 10.38 21.97 -6.24
C ALA A 183 10.78 23.01 -7.31
N ARG A 184 9.83 23.81 -7.82
CA ARG A 184 10.13 24.89 -8.81
C ARG A 184 11.00 25.97 -8.21
N GLN A 185 10.71 26.42 -7.00
CA GLN A 185 11.50 27.45 -6.31
C GLN A 185 12.95 27.05 -6.09
N HIS A 186 13.23 25.74 -6.03
CA HIS A 186 14.58 25.19 -5.92
C HIS A 186 15.20 24.78 -7.27
N GLY A 187 14.57 25.12 -8.42
CA GLY A 187 15.11 24.86 -9.75
C GLY A 187 14.86 23.45 -10.29
N TYR A 188 13.88 22.72 -9.73
CA TYR A 188 13.50 21.37 -10.17
C TYR A 188 12.20 21.37 -10.99
N GLU A 189 12.09 22.24 -12.00
CA GLU A 189 10.89 22.42 -12.85
C GLU A 189 10.48 21.12 -13.53
N THR A 190 11.44 20.42 -14.16
CA THR A 190 11.18 19.15 -14.85
C THR A 190 10.59 18.10 -13.90
N LEU A 191 11.10 18.04 -12.66
CA LEU A 191 10.62 17.11 -11.65
C LEU A 191 9.21 17.49 -11.17
N ALA A 192 8.90 18.80 -11.08
CA ALA A 192 7.58 19.30 -10.71
C ALA A 192 6.48 18.94 -11.73
N GLU A 193 6.85 18.76 -13.01
CA GLU A 193 5.93 18.39 -14.10
C GLU A 193 5.82 16.89 -14.32
N LYS A 194 6.75 16.10 -13.78
CA LYS A 194 6.79 14.64 -13.94
C LYS A 194 5.50 14.00 -13.41
N LYS A 195 4.89 13.14 -14.23
CA LYS A 195 3.72 12.36 -13.81
C LYS A 195 4.09 11.35 -12.75
N GLU A 196 3.24 11.21 -11.75
CA GLU A 196 3.41 10.21 -10.69
C GLU A 196 3.14 8.81 -11.21
N SER A 197 3.94 7.86 -10.76
CA SER A 197 3.64 6.44 -10.93
C SER A 197 2.52 6.04 -9.97
N GLN A 198 1.44 5.46 -10.49
CA GLN A 198 0.29 4.99 -9.71
C GLN A 198 0.17 3.46 -9.71
N GLU A 199 1.16 2.78 -10.24
CA GLU A 199 1.15 1.35 -10.52
C GLU A 199 1.97 0.58 -9.48
N ILE A 200 1.77 -0.73 -9.44
CA ILE A 200 2.58 -1.62 -8.61
C ILE A 200 4.00 -1.63 -9.18
N CYS A 201 4.98 -1.22 -8.38
CA CYS A 201 6.35 -0.91 -8.84
C CYS A 201 7.08 -2.07 -9.53
N PHE A 202 6.74 -3.33 -9.22
CA PHE A 202 7.35 -4.52 -9.82
C PHE A 202 6.50 -5.17 -10.93
N VAL A 203 5.34 -4.60 -11.26
CA VAL A 203 4.49 -5.01 -12.39
C VAL A 203 4.72 -4.01 -13.53
N THR A 204 5.76 -4.25 -14.32
CA THR A 204 6.29 -3.26 -15.28
C THR A 204 5.36 -2.93 -16.44
N ASP A 205 4.53 -3.90 -16.86
CA ASP A 205 3.62 -3.75 -18.01
C ASP A 205 2.19 -3.39 -17.60
N ASN A 206 1.99 -3.02 -16.31
CA ASN A 206 0.68 -2.78 -15.72
C ASN A 206 -0.30 -3.96 -15.89
N ASP A 207 0.24 -5.14 -16.15
CA ASP A 207 -0.52 -6.39 -16.24
C ASP A 207 0.04 -7.44 -15.26
N TYR A 208 -0.60 -7.51 -14.11
CA TYR A 208 -0.23 -8.48 -13.08
C TYR A 208 -0.40 -9.94 -13.54
N ARG A 209 -1.19 -10.21 -14.58
CA ARG A 209 -1.40 -11.56 -15.12
C ARG A 209 -0.14 -12.05 -15.84
N THR A 210 0.48 -11.17 -16.64
CA THR A 210 1.79 -11.45 -17.27
C THR A 210 2.85 -11.66 -16.19
N PHE A 211 2.85 -10.86 -15.14
CA PHE A 211 3.75 -11.03 -14.01
C PHE A 211 3.56 -12.40 -13.32
N LEU A 212 2.31 -12.80 -13.01
CA LEU A 212 2.01 -14.10 -12.41
C LEU A 212 2.48 -15.25 -13.30
N ARG A 213 2.17 -15.20 -14.59
CA ARG A 213 2.60 -16.24 -15.55
C ARG A 213 4.13 -16.40 -15.61
N ALA A 214 4.87 -15.31 -15.48
CA ALA A 214 6.34 -15.34 -15.50
C ALA A 214 6.96 -15.82 -14.18
N ASN A 215 6.23 -15.77 -13.05
CA ASN A 215 6.78 -16.02 -11.72
C ASN A 215 6.17 -17.23 -10.99
N VAL A 216 5.06 -17.79 -11.48
CA VAL A 216 4.43 -18.97 -10.89
C VAL A 216 4.86 -20.20 -11.67
N PRO A 217 5.52 -21.18 -11.02
CA PRO A 217 5.82 -22.47 -11.67
C PRO A 217 4.53 -23.16 -12.15
N ASP A 218 4.57 -23.74 -13.33
CA ASP A 218 3.48 -24.49 -13.94
C ASP A 218 2.16 -23.69 -14.00
N TYR A 219 2.28 -22.37 -14.25
CA TYR A 219 1.14 -21.44 -14.23
C TYR A 219 0.00 -21.91 -15.12
N ASP A 220 0.28 -22.29 -16.38
CA ASP A 220 -0.75 -22.68 -17.37
C ASP A 220 -1.42 -24.02 -17.01
N GLU A 221 -0.78 -24.86 -16.20
CA GLU A 221 -1.40 -26.08 -15.65
C GLU A 221 -2.28 -25.77 -14.43
N ARG A 222 -1.88 -24.82 -13.61
CA ARG A 222 -2.58 -24.41 -12.38
C ARG A 222 -3.74 -23.45 -12.64
N VAL A 223 -3.60 -22.59 -13.65
CA VAL A 223 -4.59 -21.56 -14.03
C VAL A 223 -5.28 -21.98 -15.32
N ARG A 224 -6.30 -22.81 -15.18
CA ARG A 224 -7.09 -23.33 -16.31
C ARG A 224 -8.36 -22.52 -16.52
N ALA A 225 -9.00 -22.70 -17.67
CA ALA A 225 -10.36 -22.21 -17.90
C ALA A 225 -11.32 -22.72 -16.82
N GLY A 226 -12.23 -21.88 -16.37
CA GLY A 226 -13.24 -22.19 -15.37
C GLY A 226 -14.60 -21.63 -15.75
N GLU A 227 -15.55 -21.70 -14.80
CA GLU A 227 -16.93 -21.33 -15.05
C GLU A 227 -17.27 -19.96 -14.45
N TYR A 228 -17.92 -19.10 -15.22
CA TYR A 228 -18.73 -18.04 -14.66
C TYR A 228 -20.05 -18.61 -14.18
N VAL A 229 -20.44 -18.27 -12.97
CA VAL A 229 -21.72 -18.66 -12.37
C VAL A 229 -22.47 -17.43 -11.87
N ASP A 230 -23.79 -17.52 -11.76
CA ASP A 230 -24.57 -16.54 -11.01
C ASP A 230 -24.59 -16.89 -9.49
N LYS A 231 -25.27 -16.08 -8.69
CA LYS A 231 -25.38 -16.29 -7.24
C LYS A 231 -26.06 -17.61 -6.84
N ASP A 232 -26.84 -18.20 -7.73
CA ASP A 232 -27.56 -19.45 -7.50
C ASP A 232 -26.77 -20.67 -8.04
N GLY A 233 -25.54 -20.44 -8.56
CA GLY A 233 -24.65 -21.47 -9.08
C GLY A 233 -24.92 -21.89 -10.53
N LYS A 234 -25.83 -21.22 -11.23
CA LYS A 234 -26.11 -21.48 -12.64
C LYS A 234 -24.94 -21.02 -13.50
N VAL A 235 -24.45 -21.88 -14.37
CA VAL A 235 -23.36 -21.56 -15.31
C VAL A 235 -23.81 -20.54 -16.33
N LEU A 236 -23.05 -19.45 -16.45
CA LEU A 236 -23.26 -18.37 -17.40
C LEU A 236 -22.34 -18.44 -18.61
N GLY A 237 -21.18 -19.05 -18.45
CA GLY A 237 -20.14 -19.18 -19.48
C GLY A 237 -18.81 -19.62 -18.90
N THR A 238 -17.74 -19.41 -19.65
CA THR A 238 -16.37 -19.82 -19.25
C THR A 238 -15.43 -18.63 -19.20
N HIS A 239 -14.41 -18.71 -18.32
CA HIS A 239 -13.35 -17.73 -18.17
C HIS A 239 -11.96 -18.34 -18.30
N GLN A 240 -10.93 -17.50 -18.41
CA GLN A 240 -9.52 -17.89 -18.65
C GLN A 240 -8.71 -18.15 -17.36
N GLY A 241 -9.37 -18.55 -16.27
CA GLY A 241 -8.77 -18.77 -14.96
C GLY A 241 -9.10 -17.68 -13.96
N TYR A 242 -9.49 -18.09 -12.75
CA TYR A 242 -10.01 -17.19 -11.68
C TYR A 242 -9.01 -16.10 -11.26
N VAL A 243 -7.72 -16.34 -11.32
CA VAL A 243 -6.67 -15.37 -10.96
C VAL A 243 -6.70 -14.10 -11.80
N ASN A 244 -7.34 -14.14 -12.97
CA ASN A 244 -7.44 -13.00 -13.88
C ASN A 244 -8.53 -12.00 -13.49
N TYR A 245 -9.23 -12.23 -12.38
CA TYR A 245 -10.37 -11.43 -11.96
C TYR A 245 -10.19 -10.87 -10.57
N THR A 246 -10.88 -9.75 -10.31
CA THR A 246 -10.87 -9.07 -9.03
C THR A 246 -12.30 -8.71 -8.65
N ILE A 247 -12.67 -8.82 -7.38
CA ILE A 247 -14.00 -8.43 -6.90
C ILE A 247 -14.28 -6.95 -7.23
N GLY A 248 -15.46 -6.71 -7.79
CA GLY A 248 -15.89 -5.42 -8.31
C GLY A 248 -15.48 -5.16 -9.77
N GLN A 249 -14.76 -6.08 -10.42
CA GLN A 249 -14.38 -5.94 -11.82
C GLN A 249 -15.65 -6.03 -12.70
N ARG A 250 -15.81 -5.05 -13.61
CA ARG A 250 -16.91 -4.97 -14.59
C ARG A 250 -16.41 -5.16 -16.01
N LYS A 251 -15.22 -4.64 -16.34
CA LYS A 251 -14.67 -4.66 -17.70
C LYS A 251 -13.75 -5.89 -17.89
N GLY A 252 -13.63 -6.35 -19.16
CA GLY A 252 -12.71 -7.44 -19.49
C GLY A 252 -13.19 -8.83 -19.04
N LEU A 253 -14.49 -9.01 -18.79
CA LEU A 253 -15.05 -10.32 -18.44
C LEU A 253 -15.16 -11.27 -19.66
N GLY A 254 -15.22 -10.72 -20.89
CA GLY A 254 -15.30 -11.55 -22.11
C GLY A 254 -16.63 -12.30 -22.28
N ILE A 255 -17.68 -11.89 -21.58
CA ILE A 255 -19.00 -12.48 -21.63
C ILE A 255 -20.08 -11.40 -21.86
N ALA A 256 -21.07 -11.72 -22.70
CA ALA A 256 -22.21 -10.85 -22.99
C ALA A 256 -23.46 -11.36 -22.26
N LEU A 257 -23.91 -10.62 -21.24
CA LEU A 257 -25.04 -10.99 -20.40
C LEU A 257 -26.28 -10.10 -20.61
N GLY A 258 -26.23 -9.16 -21.58
CA GLY A 258 -27.33 -8.23 -21.85
C GLY A 258 -27.51 -7.11 -20.82
N ALA A 259 -26.84 -7.22 -19.63
CA ALA A 259 -26.83 -6.24 -18.56
C ALA A 259 -25.41 -6.12 -17.95
N PRO A 260 -25.08 -4.98 -17.31
CA PRO A 260 -23.82 -4.84 -16.61
C PRO A 260 -23.68 -5.89 -15.51
N ALA A 261 -22.58 -6.65 -15.55
CA ALA A 261 -22.25 -7.65 -14.53
C ALA A 261 -20.91 -7.32 -13.85
N TYR A 262 -20.79 -7.71 -12.61
CA TYR A 262 -19.62 -7.50 -11.75
C TYR A 262 -19.17 -8.82 -11.15
N VAL A 263 -17.85 -8.97 -10.98
CA VAL A 263 -17.32 -10.08 -10.18
C VAL A 263 -17.68 -9.83 -8.71
N THR A 264 -18.49 -10.74 -8.15
CA THR A 264 -18.94 -10.62 -6.73
C THR A 264 -18.24 -11.60 -5.82
N HIS A 265 -17.80 -12.77 -6.35
CA HIS A 265 -17.06 -13.76 -5.59
C HIS A 265 -16.09 -14.53 -6.49
N ILE A 266 -14.96 -14.98 -5.93
CA ILE A 266 -13.96 -15.82 -6.58
C ILE A 266 -13.72 -17.03 -5.69
N ASP A 267 -13.98 -18.22 -6.22
CA ASP A 267 -13.69 -19.49 -5.56
C ASP A 267 -12.51 -20.18 -6.29
N ALA A 268 -11.35 -20.08 -5.68
CA ALA A 268 -10.14 -20.69 -6.22
C ALA A 268 -10.17 -22.23 -6.19
N ALA A 269 -10.88 -22.84 -5.21
CA ALA A 269 -10.94 -24.28 -5.04
C ALA A 269 -11.77 -24.95 -6.15
N THR A 270 -12.87 -24.33 -6.55
CA THR A 270 -13.74 -24.81 -7.62
C THR A 270 -13.46 -24.18 -8.98
N ASN A 271 -12.53 -23.22 -9.04
CA ASN A 271 -12.21 -22.42 -10.23
C ASN A 271 -13.45 -21.74 -10.81
N ARG A 272 -14.27 -21.11 -9.93
CA ARG A 272 -15.48 -20.41 -10.29
C ARG A 272 -15.39 -18.91 -9.99
N VAL A 273 -15.95 -18.12 -10.89
CA VAL A 273 -16.09 -16.67 -10.72
C VAL A 273 -17.57 -16.35 -10.75
N THR A 274 -18.10 -15.85 -9.63
CA THR A 274 -19.52 -15.45 -9.53
C THR A 274 -19.71 -14.06 -10.09
N LEU A 275 -20.68 -13.92 -10.97
CA LEU A 275 -21.10 -12.64 -11.54
C LEU A 275 -22.46 -12.24 -10.95
N GLY A 276 -22.57 -10.98 -10.57
CA GLY A 276 -23.77 -10.40 -10.00
C GLY A 276 -23.98 -8.96 -10.42
N THR A 277 -24.91 -8.31 -9.76
CA THR A 277 -25.25 -6.88 -9.93
C THR A 277 -24.30 -6.00 -9.10
N ASN A 278 -24.44 -4.68 -9.26
CA ASN A 278 -23.72 -3.73 -8.39
C ASN A 278 -24.13 -3.87 -6.93
N ASP A 279 -25.39 -4.20 -6.67
CA ASP A 279 -25.93 -4.30 -5.30
C ASP A 279 -25.43 -5.55 -4.58
N ASP A 280 -25.09 -6.61 -5.31
CA ASP A 280 -24.47 -7.82 -4.74
C ASP A 280 -23.04 -7.57 -4.21
N LEU A 281 -22.45 -6.40 -4.47
CA LEU A 281 -21.15 -5.96 -3.91
C LEU A 281 -21.28 -5.16 -2.62
N LEU A 282 -22.50 -4.88 -2.17
CA LEU A 282 -22.79 -4.14 -0.95
C LEU A 282 -22.75 -5.07 0.26
N ALA A 283 -21.94 -4.73 1.26
CA ALA A 283 -21.81 -5.49 2.50
C ALA A 283 -22.02 -4.60 3.73
N THR A 284 -22.80 -5.08 4.70
CA THR A 284 -23.00 -4.43 6.01
C THR A 284 -22.10 -4.99 7.09
N GLU A 285 -21.38 -6.06 6.78
CA GLU A 285 -20.41 -6.73 7.66
C GLU A 285 -19.15 -7.06 6.86
N LEU A 286 -17.99 -7.01 7.51
CA LEU A 286 -16.76 -7.60 7.02
C LEU A 286 -16.02 -8.30 8.15
N ARG A 287 -15.23 -9.31 7.79
CA ARG A 287 -14.33 -10.01 8.68
C ARG A 287 -12.89 -9.74 8.28
N PHE A 288 -12.00 -9.65 9.27
CA PHE A 288 -10.59 -9.39 9.03
C PHE A 288 -9.71 -10.12 10.05
N ARG A 289 -8.47 -10.37 9.67
CA ARG A 289 -7.43 -10.88 10.59
C ARG A 289 -6.36 -9.79 10.81
N PRO A 290 -5.84 -9.64 12.03
CA PRO A 290 -4.71 -8.78 12.29
C PRO A 290 -3.47 -9.33 11.58
N MET A 291 -2.55 -8.45 11.19
CA MET A 291 -1.27 -8.83 10.56
C MET A 291 -0.08 -8.63 11.48
N THR A 292 -0.28 -8.01 12.63
CA THR A 292 0.78 -7.71 13.59
C THR A 292 0.38 -8.22 14.96
N ASN A 293 1.38 -8.57 15.78
CA ASN A 293 1.21 -8.79 17.22
C ASN A 293 1.01 -7.44 17.96
N ASP A 294 0.74 -6.37 17.22
CA ASP A 294 0.52 -5.05 17.77
C ASP A 294 -0.80 -5.03 18.55
N THR A 295 -0.68 -4.78 19.84
CA THR A 295 -1.79 -4.76 20.79
C THR A 295 -2.78 -3.60 20.61
N ARG A 296 -2.54 -2.71 19.63
CA ARG A 296 -3.39 -1.53 19.36
C ARG A 296 -4.84 -1.87 18.98
N LEU A 297 -5.12 -3.13 18.61
CA LEU A 297 -6.47 -3.61 18.32
C LEU A 297 -6.95 -4.68 19.30
N THR A 298 -6.55 -4.64 20.56
CA THR A 298 -7.13 -5.53 21.57
C THR A 298 -8.33 -4.88 22.23
N THR A 299 -9.29 -5.68 22.65
CA THR A 299 -10.52 -5.23 23.35
C THR A 299 -10.23 -4.46 24.65
N ASN A 300 -9.00 -4.53 25.16
CA ASN A 300 -8.56 -3.84 26.37
C ASN A 300 -7.68 -2.61 26.05
N ASP A 301 -7.60 -2.20 24.78
CA ASP A 301 -6.81 -1.03 24.43
C ASP A 301 -7.48 0.25 24.92
N GLN A 302 -6.91 0.83 25.98
CA GLN A 302 -7.37 2.10 26.57
C GLN A 302 -7.24 3.28 25.59
N ARG A 303 -6.53 3.09 24.46
CA ARG A 303 -6.38 4.07 23.38
C ARG A 303 -7.64 4.23 22.53
N LEU A 304 -8.54 3.25 22.54
CA LEU A 304 -9.84 3.38 21.90
C LEU A 304 -10.79 4.14 22.84
N THR A 305 -11.04 5.39 22.52
CA THR A 305 -12.00 6.19 23.30
C THR A 305 -13.43 5.74 22.98
N THR A 306 -14.20 5.39 24.00
CA THR A 306 -15.59 4.93 23.84
C THR A 306 -16.54 6.00 23.30
N ASN A 307 -16.10 7.27 23.30
CA ASN A 307 -16.95 8.43 22.99
C ASN A 307 -16.82 8.96 21.56
N SER A 308 -15.79 8.55 20.80
CA SER A 308 -15.60 9.01 19.43
C SER A 308 -15.98 7.93 18.42
N PRO A 309 -16.73 8.27 17.35
CA PRO A 309 -17.13 7.33 16.34
C PRO A 309 -15.92 6.75 15.60
N MET A 310 -15.90 5.43 15.45
CA MET A 310 -14.91 4.75 14.62
C MET A 310 -15.38 4.77 13.17
N THR A 311 -14.42 4.95 12.26
CA THR A 311 -14.64 4.81 10.81
C THR A 311 -13.64 3.81 10.22
N ALA A 312 -13.99 3.22 9.08
CA ALA A 312 -13.11 2.26 8.39
C ALA A 312 -12.97 2.59 6.90
N LYS A 313 -11.76 2.41 6.37
CA LYS A 313 -11.51 2.36 4.92
C LYS A 313 -11.25 0.91 4.52
N VAL A 314 -11.97 0.42 3.52
CA VAL A 314 -11.83 -0.94 2.98
C VAL A 314 -11.02 -1.00 1.68
N ARG A 315 -10.70 0.17 1.11
CA ARG A 315 -9.85 0.35 -0.08
C ARG A 315 -9.16 1.71 0.00
N TYR A 316 -8.00 1.84 -0.62
CA TYR A 316 -7.22 3.08 -0.63
C TYR A 316 -8.04 4.31 -1.04
N ARG A 317 -8.77 4.22 -2.15
CA ARG A 317 -9.56 5.34 -2.70
C ARG A 317 -10.98 5.44 -2.17
N SER A 318 -11.40 4.55 -1.26
CA SER A 318 -12.73 4.66 -0.65
C SER A 318 -12.76 5.77 0.39
N GLN A 319 -13.92 6.34 0.60
CA GLN A 319 -14.17 7.17 1.77
C GLN A 319 -14.19 6.28 3.02
N ALA A 320 -13.81 6.85 4.16
CA ALA A 320 -13.99 6.19 5.45
C ALA A 320 -15.48 6.16 5.80
N VAL A 321 -15.98 4.98 6.17
CA VAL A 321 -17.39 4.76 6.51
C VAL A 321 -17.56 4.53 8.00
N PRO A 322 -18.67 5.03 8.62
CA PRO A 322 -18.92 4.82 10.04
C PRO A 322 -19.11 3.34 10.39
N VAL A 323 -18.42 2.89 11.42
CA VAL A 323 -18.55 1.56 12.03
C VAL A 323 -19.57 1.68 13.17
N THR A 324 -20.62 0.87 13.13
CA THR A 324 -21.68 0.89 14.16
C THR A 324 -21.40 -0.07 15.30
N ASN A 325 -20.75 -1.19 15.00
CA ASN A 325 -20.34 -2.19 15.98
C ASN A 325 -19.07 -2.88 15.48
N TYR A 326 -18.27 -3.39 16.40
CA TYR A 326 -17.05 -4.11 16.06
C TYR A 326 -16.71 -5.15 17.12
N GLN A 327 -16.12 -6.24 16.66
CA GLN A 327 -15.43 -7.21 17.48
C GLN A 327 -13.95 -7.19 17.09
N LEU A 328 -13.11 -6.70 17.99
CA LEU A 328 -11.68 -6.68 17.73
C LEU A 328 -11.08 -8.07 17.93
N PRO A 329 -10.03 -8.42 17.17
CA PRO A 329 -9.39 -9.72 17.30
C PRO A 329 -8.76 -9.89 18.69
N ILE A 330 -8.96 -11.06 19.30
CA ILE A 330 -8.31 -11.47 20.54
C ILE A 330 -7.39 -12.64 20.20
N ASN A 331 -6.13 -12.59 20.63
CA ASN A 331 -5.17 -13.70 20.43
C ASN A 331 -5.08 -14.18 18.96
N ASN A 332 -4.91 -13.26 18.01
CA ASN A 332 -4.85 -13.54 16.56
C ASN A 332 -6.13 -14.15 15.95
N GLN A 333 -7.25 -14.09 16.63
CA GLN A 333 -8.55 -14.48 16.07
C GLN A 333 -9.03 -13.45 15.04
N THR A 334 -10.07 -13.82 14.31
CA THR A 334 -10.75 -12.94 13.36
C THR A 334 -11.53 -11.85 14.08
N GLY A 335 -11.39 -10.61 13.63
CA GLY A 335 -12.27 -9.50 14.01
C GLY A 335 -13.42 -9.34 13.02
N SER A 336 -14.48 -8.64 13.44
CA SER A 336 -15.64 -8.28 12.61
C SER A 336 -15.97 -6.80 12.76
N LEU A 337 -16.39 -6.18 11.66
CA LEU A 337 -16.92 -4.80 11.63
C LEU A 337 -18.32 -4.81 11.06
N PHE A 338 -19.20 -3.98 11.62
CA PHE A 338 -20.57 -3.79 11.16
C PHE A 338 -20.77 -2.32 10.77
N PHE A 339 -21.40 -2.10 9.63
CA PHE A 339 -21.62 -0.78 9.05
C PHE A 339 -23.11 -0.41 9.09
N ARG A 340 -23.41 0.88 9.32
CA ARG A 340 -24.78 1.40 9.23
C ARG A 340 -25.28 1.37 7.79
N GLU A 341 -24.42 1.81 6.87
CA GLU A 341 -24.70 1.85 5.45
C GLU A 341 -23.87 0.79 4.74
N PRO A 342 -24.40 0.10 3.74
CA PRO A 342 -23.65 -0.91 3.02
C PRO A 342 -22.40 -0.33 2.35
N VAL A 343 -21.28 -1.04 2.48
CA VAL A 343 -19.98 -0.68 1.91
C VAL A 343 -19.76 -1.46 0.64
N TRP A 344 -19.40 -0.76 -0.43
CA TRP A 344 -19.19 -1.37 -1.73
C TRP A 344 -17.82 -2.04 -1.84
N GLY A 345 -17.81 -3.24 -2.39
CA GLY A 345 -16.61 -3.89 -2.88
C GLY A 345 -15.62 -4.31 -1.78
N VAL A 346 -16.11 -4.81 -0.66
CA VAL A 346 -15.29 -5.51 0.34
C VAL A 346 -14.56 -6.66 -0.34
N THR A 347 -13.23 -6.64 -0.30
CA THR A 347 -12.40 -7.53 -1.13
C THR A 347 -11.39 -8.28 -0.27
N PRO A 348 -11.47 -9.62 -0.18
CA PRO A 348 -10.48 -10.44 0.52
C PRO A 348 -9.07 -10.19 0.01
N GLY A 349 -8.10 -10.09 0.94
CA GLY A 349 -6.70 -9.75 0.66
C GLY A 349 -6.38 -8.25 0.73
N GLN A 350 -7.38 -7.37 0.61
CA GLN A 350 -7.21 -5.94 0.85
C GLN A 350 -7.17 -5.62 2.35
N SER A 351 -6.63 -4.45 2.70
CA SER A 351 -6.65 -3.98 4.07
C SER A 351 -7.99 -3.36 4.44
N VAL A 352 -8.40 -3.55 5.68
CA VAL A 352 -9.30 -2.63 6.38
C VAL A 352 -8.47 -1.80 7.35
N VAL A 353 -8.64 -0.47 7.31
CA VAL A 353 -7.93 0.46 8.20
C VAL A 353 -8.94 1.23 9.03
N LEU A 354 -8.73 1.23 10.33
CA LEU A 354 -9.62 1.83 11.32
C LEU A 354 -9.10 3.21 11.74
N TYR A 355 -10.01 4.16 11.76
CA TYR A 355 -9.73 5.54 12.14
C TYR A 355 -10.65 6.01 13.25
N GLN A 356 -10.10 6.81 14.16
CA GLN A 356 -10.84 7.54 15.18
C GLN A 356 -10.26 8.95 15.30
N ASP A 357 -11.09 9.97 15.12
CA ASP A 357 -10.66 11.40 15.13
C ASP A 357 -9.52 11.70 14.13
N GLY A 358 -9.52 11.03 12.97
CA GLY A 358 -8.48 11.19 11.95
C GLY A 358 -7.15 10.48 12.26
N LEU A 359 -7.08 9.75 13.37
CA LEU A 359 -5.94 8.93 13.77
C LEU A 359 -6.15 7.48 13.34
N VAL A 360 -5.12 6.82 12.83
CA VAL A 360 -5.14 5.38 12.57
C VAL A 360 -5.02 4.65 13.91
N VAL A 361 -6.07 3.93 14.27
CA VAL A 361 -6.11 3.15 15.51
C VAL A 361 -5.85 1.67 15.28
N GLY A 362 -5.80 1.23 14.03
CA GLY A 362 -5.42 -0.13 13.67
C GLY A 362 -5.90 -0.55 12.29
N GLY A 363 -5.86 -1.85 12.02
CA GLY A 363 -6.29 -2.43 10.76
C GLY A 363 -6.13 -3.94 10.71
N GLY A 364 -6.40 -4.51 9.56
CA GLY A 364 -6.22 -5.93 9.29
C GLY A 364 -6.39 -6.25 7.81
N ILE A 365 -6.22 -7.52 7.47
CA ILE A 365 -6.48 -8.04 6.13
C ILE A 365 -7.88 -8.64 6.08
N ILE A 366 -8.70 -8.19 5.16
CA ILE A 366 -10.06 -8.69 4.89
C ILE A 366 -9.99 -10.15 4.45
N ILE A 367 -10.86 -11.00 5.03
CA ILE A 367 -10.94 -12.43 4.73
C ILE A 367 -12.29 -12.82 4.18
#